data_bf79518035e035db2f9d00b24773cc56
#
_entry.id   bf79518035e035db2f9d00b24773cc56
#
_cell.length_a   1.000
_cell.length_b   1.000
_cell.length_c   1.000
_cell.angle_alpha   90.00
_cell.angle_beta   90.00
_cell.angle_gamma   90.00
#
_symmetry.space_group_name_H-M   'P 1'
#
loop_
_entity.id
_entity.type
_entity.pdbx_description
1 polymer ?
#
loop_
_entity_poly.entity_id
_entity_poly.type
_entity_poly.pdbx_seq_one_letter_code
_entity_poly.pdbx_strand_id
1 'polypeptide(L)'
;AANYGMISLNPRYDWRNEHVAFAVGVKADVSFNNGTILRFSPDVRFDWTIVPDVQFYTAFTGGKKLNTWRSVSAYTLYFNPSAQVDNTYVPLDASLGIRINALPGFSIGLSGGYEICKKALFLLPEDLDGKFTGVSRFWGIDANALKAELDVSYRYGTKLEASAKVGYHRWKTADGGETISYNRPQWEGGVNIRYMPVRPFTLEAGYEFAAGREYSNLGKLSDIHLVHLKASYAFTSWFSLYGLTDNVLNRKYDILYGMPAQGINFMFGVDLKF
;
A
#
# COMPACT_ATOMS: atom_id res chain seq x y z
N ALA A 1 -16.07 -19.43 -17.67
CA ALA A 1 -15.25 -18.26 -17.33
C ALA A 1 -15.54 -17.18 -18.37
N ALA A 2 -16.01 -16.01 -17.96
CA ALA A 2 -16.19 -14.89 -18.88
C ALA A 2 -14.82 -14.33 -19.25
N ASN A 3 -14.52 -14.25 -20.53
CA ASN A 3 -13.33 -13.54 -21.01
C ASN A 3 -13.57 -12.04 -20.84
N TYR A 4 -12.70 -11.37 -20.09
CA TYR A 4 -12.76 -9.93 -19.91
C TYR A 4 -11.38 -9.31 -20.17
N GLY A 5 -11.38 -8.09 -20.64
CA GLY A 5 -10.16 -7.36 -20.96
C GLY A 5 -10.35 -5.87 -20.80
N MET A 6 -9.25 -5.15 -20.76
CA MET A 6 -9.24 -3.68 -20.71
C MET A 6 -8.12 -3.14 -21.59
N ILE A 7 -8.44 -2.08 -22.32
CA ILE A 7 -7.48 -1.27 -23.08
C ILE A 7 -7.49 0.11 -22.45
N SER A 8 -6.30 0.61 -22.12
CA SER A 8 -6.11 1.96 -21.59
C SER A 8 -5.30 2.79 -22.58
N LEU A 9 -5.83 3.95 -22.94
CA LEU A 9 -5.15 4.98 -23.71
C LEU A 9 -4.89 6.18 -22.81
N ASN A 10 -3.67 6.69 -22.83
CA ASN A 10 -3.27 7.81 -21.99
C ASN A 10 -2.45 8.84 -22.80
N PRO A 11 -3.10 9.61 -23.72
CA PRO A 11 -2.43 10.73 -24.34
C PRO A 11 -2.08 11.78 -23.29
N ARG A 12 -0.81 12.19 -23.25
CA ARG A 12 -0.28 13.11 -22.26
C ARG A 12 0.77 14.03 -22.91
N TYR A 13 0.73 15.29 -22.54
CA TYR A 13 1.74 16.28 -22.84
C TYR A 13 2.60 16.50 -21.61
N ASP A 14 3.91 16.37 -21.75
CA ASP A 14 4.90 16.57 -20.69
C ASP A 14 5.78 17.78 -21.03
N TRP A 15 5.98 18.67 -20.06
CA TRP A 15 6.89 19.80 -20.16
C TRP A 15 7.72 19.91 -18.87
N ARG A 16 8.98 20.28 -19.02
CA ARG A 16 9.93 20.42 -17.90
C ARG A 16 10.96 21.50 -18.16
N ASN A 17 11.28 22.26 -17.11
CA ASN A 17 12.48 23.09 -17.02
C ASN A 17 13.26 22.76 -15.74
N GLU A 18 14.21 23.62 -15.34
CA GLU A 18 15.07 23.41 -14.15
C GLU A 18 14.28 23.38 -12.82
N HIS A 19 13.18 24.11 -12.73
CA HIS A 19 12.43 24.28 -11.47
C HIS A 19 11.02 23.68 -11.52
N VAL A 20 10.45 23.54 -12.67
CA VAL A 20 9.06 23.13 -12.84
C VAL A 20 8.96 22.01 -13.84
N ALA A 21 8.18 20.98 -13.50
CA ALA A 21 7.72 19.98 -14.44
C ALA A 21 6.19 19.87 -14.34
N PHE A 22 5.53 19.81 -15.48
CA PHE A 22 4.10 19.49 -15.50
C PHE A 22 3.79 18.50 -16.61
N ALA A 23 2.78 17.69 -16.36
CA ALA A 23 2.21 16.77 -17.30
C ALA A 23 0.68 16.96 -17.31
N VAL A 24 0.09 17.02 -18.47
CA VAL A 24 -1.37 17.14 -18.63
C VAL A 24 -1.84 16.10 -19.63
N GLY A 25 -2.74 15.25 -19.18
CA GLY A 25 -3.29 14.16 -19.98
C GLY A 25 -4.66 13.73 -19.53
N VAL A 26 -5.23 12.82 -20.30
CA VAL A 26 -6.50 12.16 -20.01
C VAL A 26 -6.33 10.66 -20.24
N LYS A 27 -6.78 9.90 -19.29
CA LYS A 27 -6.81 8.45 -19.38
C LYS A 27 -8.19 7.99 -19.83
N ALA A 28 -8.25 7.25 -20.91
CA ALA A 28 -9.45 6.60 -21.43
C ALA A 28 -9.34 5.09 -21.27
N ASP A 29 -10.21 4.51 -20.47
CA ASP A 29 -10.24 3.07 -20.19
C ASP A 29 -11.47 2.42 -20.81
N VAL A 30 -11.24 1.52 -21.76
CA VAL A 30 -12.28 0.71 -22.42
C VAL A 30 -12.22 -0.71 -21.87
N SER A 31 -13.28 -1.19 -21.26
CA SER A 31 -13.35 -2.58 -20.77
C SER A 31 -14.41 -3.39 -21.49
N PHE A 32 -14.12 -4.68 -21.65
CA PHE A 32 -14.96 -5.65 -22.34
C PHE A 32 -15.51 -6.65 -21.32
N ASN A 33 -16.79 -6.95 -21.44
CA ASN A 33 -17.51 -7.96 -20.66
C ASN A 33 -17.52 -7.78 -19.13
N ASN A 34 -17.08 -6.62 -18.61
CA ASN A 34 -17.16 -6.34 -17.18
C ASN A 34 -17.25 -4.83 -16.89
N GLY A 35 -18.32 -4.42 -16.23
CA GLY A 35 -18.58 -3.05 -15.82
C GLY A 35 -18.88 -2.08 -16.97
N THR A 36 -18.83 -0.78 -16.71
CA THR A 36 -19.08 0.26 -17.71
C THR A 36 -17.99 0.24 -18.77
N ILE A 37 -18.37 0.22 -20.06
CA ILE A 37 -17.47 0.04 -21.20
C ILE A 37 -16.39 1.11 -21.23
N LEU A 38 -16.76 2.39 -21.20
CA LEU A 38 -15.82 3.52 -21.36
C LEU A 38 -15.81 4.39 -20.11
N ARG A 39 -14.61 4.73 -19.63
CA ARG A 39 -14.39 5.68 -18.53
C ARG A 39 -13.24 6.63 -18.88
N PHE A 40 -13.37 7.87 -18.45
CA PHE A 40 -12.34 8.88 -18.56
C PHE A 40 -11.89 9.32 -17.17
N SER A 41 -10.58 9.58 -17.03
CA SER A 41 -9.98 10.07 -15.79
C SER A 41 -8.90 11.08 -16.13
N PRO A 42 -8.63 12.07 -15.27
CA PRO A 42 -7.51 12.98 -15.44
C PRO A 42 -6.18 12.25 -15.26
N ASP A 43 -5.12 12.78 -15.89
CA ASP A 43 -3.71 12.47 -15.58
C ASP A 43 -2.92 13.79 -15.64
N VAL A 44 -3.03 14.57 -14.58
CA VAL A 44 -2.38 15.87 -14.43
C VAL A 44 -1.41 15.79 -13.28
N ARG A 45 -0.17 16.23 -13.50
CA ARG A 45 0.89 16.26 -12.49
C ARG A 45 1.64 17.57 -12.58
N PHE A 46 2.03 18.07 -11.43
CA PHE A 46 2.80 19.28 -11.30
C PHE A 46 3.85 19.10 -10.19
N ASP A 47 5.11 19.33 -10.53
CA ASP A 47 6.25 19.30 -9.63
C ASP A 47 6.94 20.66 -9.68
N TRP A 48 7.24 21.22 -8.52
CA TRP A 48 7.91 22.49 -8.38
C TRP A 48 9.05 22.38 -7.37
N THR A 49 10.27 22.57 -7.85
CA THR A 49 11.48 22.71 -7.03
C THR A 49 11.59 24.17 -6.58
N ILE A 50 11.10 24.46 -5.38
CA ILE A 50 11.07 25.82 -4.79
C ILE A 50 12.50 26.30 -4.56
N VAL A 51 13.31 25.46 -3.93
CA VAL A 51 14.77 25.57 -3.77
C VAL A 51 15.36 24.15 -3.91
N PRO A 52 16.66 23.97 -4.13
CA PRO A 52 17.26 22.65 -4.40
C PRO A 52 16.85 21.55 -3.41
N ASP A 53 16.59 21.90 -2.16
CA ASP A 53 16.26 20.98 -1.08
C ASP A 53 14.76 20.89 -0.78
N VAL A 54 13.91 21.67 -1.47
CA VAL A 54 12.46 21.71 -1.21
C VAL A 54 11.69 21.55 -2.50
N GLN A 55 10.94 20.47 -2.58
CA GLN A 55 10.10 20.12 -3.71
C GLN A 55 8.64 20.05 -3.28
N PHE A 56 7.78 20.79 -3.98
CA PHE A 56 6.32 20.64 -3.91
C PHE A 56 5.85 19.82 -5.09
N TYR A 57 4.87 18.96 -4.88
CA TYR A 57 4.24 18.19 -5.95
C TYR A 57 2.74 18.07 -5.74
N THR A 58 2.01 17.99 -6.84
CA THR A 58 0.58 17.69 -6.83
C THR A 58 0.21 16.83 -8.04
N ALA A 59 -0.78 15.96 -7.85
CA ALA A 59 -1.28 15.10 -8.90
C ALA A 59 -2.80 14.97 -8.81
N PHE A 60 -3.43 14.98 -9.99
CA PHE A 60 -4.83 14.66 -10.19
C PHE A 60 -4.88 13.51 -11.17
N THR A 61 -5.06 12.31 -10.67
CA THR A 61 -5.00 11.09 -11.46
C THR A 61 -6.28 10.29 -11.30
N GLY A 62 -6.39 9.23 -12.06
CA GLY A 62 -7.50 8.30 -11.94
C GLY A 62 -7.31 7.10 -12.85
N GLY A 63 -8.37 6.37 -13.08
CA GLY A 63 -8.36 5.26 -13.99
C GLY A 63 -9.18 4.07 -13.49
N LYS A 64 -9.31 3.11 -14.36
CA LYS A 64 -9.98 1.85 -14.09
C LYS A 64 -8.97 0.80 -13.69
N LYS A 65 -9.26 0.06 -12.61
CA LYS A 65 -8.48 -1.08 -12.14
C LYS A 65 -9.23 -2.36 -12.47
N LEU A 66 -8.60 -3.22 -13.25
CA LEU A 66 -9.16 -4.52 -13.59
C LEU A 66 -8.98 -5.47 -12.41
N ASN A 67 -10.09 -5.90 -11.81
CA ASN A 67 -10.09 -6.85 -10.71
C ASN A 67 -10.11 -8.28 -11.26
N THR A 68 -8.93 -8.81 -11.54
CA THR A 68 -8.74 -10.18 -12.01
C THR A 68 -8.72 -11.17 -10.86
N TRP A 69 -8.96 -12.44 -11.13
CA TRP A 69 -8.76 -13.52 -10.16
C TRP A 69 -7.36 -13.47 -9.52
N ARG A 70 -6.34 -13.18 -10.33
CA ARG A 70 -4.96 -13.04 -9.85
C ARG A 70 -4.81 -11.87 -8.87
N SER A 71 -5.41 -10.70 -9.15
CA SER A 71 -5.32 -9.55 -8.25
C SER A 71 -6.11 -9.75 -6.96
N VAL A 72 -7.27 -10.43 -7.06
CA VAL A 72 -8.14 -10.71 -5.92
C VAL A 72 -7.53 -11.80 -5.03
N SER A 73 -6.99 -12.87 -5.59
CA SER A 73 -6.32 -13.93 -4.82
C SER A 73 -5.04 -13.47 -4.13
N ALA A 74 -4.45 -12.35 -4.54
CA ALA A 74 -3.30 -11.76 -3.85
C ALA A 74 -3.68 -11.17 -2.48
N TYR A 75 -4.95 -10.83 -2.24
CA TYR A 75 -5.41 -10.38 -0.91
C TYR A 75 -5.59 -11.56 0.04
N THR A 76 -6.18 -12.63 -0.43
CA THR A 76 -6.39 -13.86 0.34
C THR A 76 -6.76 -15.00 -0.61
N LEU A 77 -6.37 -16.22 -0.26
CA LEU A 77 -6.83 -17.44 -0.92
C LEU A 77 -8.18 -17.93 -0.38
N TYR A 78 -8.60 -17.42 0.77
CA TYR A 78 -9.82 -17.83 1.49
C TYR A 78 -10.97 -16.88 1.18
N PHE A 79 -11.38 -16.80 -0.09
CA PHE A 79 -12.53 -16.02 -0.50
C PHE A 79 -13.52 -16.86 -1.30
N ASN A 80 -14.79 -16.43 -1.28
CA ASN A 80 -15.84 -17.11 -2.02
C ASN A 80 -15.64 -16.93 -3.54
N PRO A 81 -15.35 -18.00 -4.29
CA PRO A 81 -15.08 -17.92 -5.73
C PRO A 81 -16.30 -17.56 -6.57
N SER A 82 -17.51 -17.69 -6.00
CA SER A 82 -18.76 -17.32 -6.71
C SER A 82 -19.04 -15.82 -6.67
N ALA A 83 -18.28 -15.04 -5.89
CA ALA A 83 -18.44 -13.60 -5.83
C ALA A 83 -18.07 -12.96 -7.18
N GLN A 84 -19.03 -12.27 -7.80
CA GLN A 84 -18.75 -11.45 -8.97
C GLN A 84 -18.04 -10.18 -8.51
N VAL A 85 -16.81 -10.00 -8.98
CA VAL A 85 -15.99 -8.83 -8.68
C VAL A 85 -15.96 -7.93 -9.91
N ASP A 86 -16.55 -6.75 -9.78
CA ASP A 86 -16.57 -5.75 -10.84
C ASP A 86 -15.25 -4.94 -10.85
N ASN A 87 -14.98 -4.23 -11.93
CA ASN A 87 -13.81 -3.35 -12.01
C ASN A 87 -13.98 -2.14 -11.07
N THR A 88 -12.93 -1.80 -10.36
CA THR A 88 -12.88 -0.56 -9.60
C THR A 88 -12.57 0.61 -10.53
N TYR A 89 -13.33 1.68 -10.44
CA TYR A 89 -13.08 2.91 -11.18
C TYR A 89 -12.77 4.06 -10.21
N VAL A 90 -11.67 4.75 -10.46
CA VAL A 90 -11.23 5.93 -9.73
C VAL A 90 -11.41 7.15 -10.63
N PRO A 91 -12.54 7.89 -10.53
CA PRO A 91 -12.75 9.12 -11.27
C PRO A 91 -11.69 10.17 -10.99
N LEU A 92 -11.26 10.26 -9.74
CA LEU A 92 -10.29 11.23 -9.27
C LEU A 92 -9.52 10.68 -8.05
N ASP A 93 -8.21 10.75 -8.12
CA ASP A 93 -7.27 10.65 -7.00
C ASP A 93 -6.43 11.93 -7.00
N ALA A 94 -6.80 12.87 -6.13
CA ALA A 94 -6.13 14.15 -5.96
C ALA A 94 -5.12 14.03 -4.80
N SER A 95 -3.88 14.40 -5.05
CA SER A 95 -2.83 14.40 -4.04
C SER A 95 -1.95 15.63 -4.14
N LEU A 96 -1.41 16.06 -3.01
CA LEU A 96 -0.41 17.11 -2.91
C LEU A 96 0.59 16.75 -1.82
N GLY A 97 1.82 17.22 -1.95
CA GLY A 97 2.85 16.97 -0.95
C GLY A 97 4.05 17.89 -1.08
N ILE A 98 4.85 17.85 -0.04
CA ILE A 98 6.13 18.55 0.03
C ILE A 98 7.21 17.56 0.46
N ARG A 99 8.37 17.65 -0.17
CA ARG A 99 9.56 16.90 0.22
C ARG A 99 10.69 17.87 0.50
N ILE A 100 11.37 17.65 1.62
CA ILE A 100 12.45 18.49 2.11
C ILE A 100 13.68 17.60 2.36
N ASN A 101 14.79 17.92 1.71
CA ASN A 101 16.10 17.28 1.88
C ASN A 101 17.00 18.20 2.70
N ALA A 102 16.65 18.43 3.98
CA ALA A 102 17.23 19.49 4.82
C ALA A 102 18.74 19.32 5.10
N LEU A 103 19.24 18.08 5.06
CA LEU A 103 20.65 17.76 5.32
C LEU A 103 21.10 16.61 4.39
N PRO A 104 22.41 16.49 4.13
CA PRO A 104 22.93 15.37 3.38
C PRO A 104 22.48 14.01 3.95
N GLY A 105 21.77 13.26 3.14
CA GLY A 105 21.22 11.95 3.54
C GLY A 105 19.94 11.99 4.36
N PHE A 106 19.38 13.15 4.71
CA PHE A 106 18.12 13.29 5.43
C PHE A 106 17.02 13.81 4.49
N SER A 107 15.89 13.13 4.45
CA SER A 107 14.71 13.53 3.69
C SER A 107 13.45 13.35 4.55
N ILE A 108 12.56 14.32 4.47
CA ILE A 108 11.22 14.26 5.06
C ILE A 108 10.20 14.61 3.99
N GLY A 109 9.15 13.80 3.86
CA GLY A 109 8.02 14.02 2.96
C GLY A 109 6.72 14.05 3.76
N LEU A 110 5.85 15.00 3.40
CA LEU A 110 4.49 15.07 3.90
C LEU A 110 3.55 15.17 2.68
N SER A 111 2.56 14.30 2.64
CA SER A 111 1.56 14.33 1.59
C SER A 111 0.15 14.13 2.13
N GLY A 112 -0.82 14.63 1.38
CA GLY A 112 -2.22 14.42 1.63
C GLY A 112 -2.98 14.27 0.33
N GLY A 113 -4.15 13.64 0.39
CA GLY A 113 -4.94 13.43 -0.81
C GLY A 113 -6.37 13.01 -0.52
N TYR A 114 -7.15 13.05 -1.60
CA TYR A 114 -8.54 12.62 -1.60
C TYR A 114 -8.83 11.78 -2.83
N GLU A 115 -9.36 10.58 -2.61
CA GLU A 115 -9.67 9.63 -3.67
C GLU A 115 -11.18 9.37 -3.73
N ILE A 116 -11.74 9.42 -4.92
CA ILE A 116 -13.11 9.01 -5.21
C ILE A 116 -13.05 7.67 -5.90
N CYS A 117 -13.73 6.67 -5.33
CA CYS A 117 -13.75 5.32 -5.89
C CYS A 117 -15.18 4.87 -6.16
N LYS A 118 -15.39 4.31 -7.35
CA LYS A 118 -16.57 3.53 -7.69
C LYS A 118 -16.23 2.06 -7.62
N LYS A 119 -17.03 1.29 -6.87
CA LYS A 119 -16.82 -0.14 -6.65
C LYS A 119 -15.41 -0.47 -6.10
N ALA A 120 -14.96 0.31 -5.11
CA ALA A 120 -13.77 -0.03 -4.35
C ALA A 120 -13.97 -1.38 -3.66
N LEU A 121 -13.00 -2.29 -3.79
CA LEU A 121 -13.13 -3.62 -3.21
C LEU A 121 -12.83 -3.59 -1.71
N PHE A 122 -13.79 -4.05 -0.94
CA PHE A 122 -13.65 -4.35 0.48
C PHE A 122 -13.85 -5.84 0.71
N LEU A 123 -13.14 -6.39 1.68
CA LEU A 123 -13.20 -7.79 2.03
C LEU A 123 -13.96 -7.93 3.35
N LEU A 124 -15.09 -8.62 3.31
CA LEU A 124 -15.90 -8.89 4.48
C LEU A 124 -15.95 -10.39 4.75
N PRO A 125 -15.98 -10.83 6.03
CA PRO A 125 -16.24 -12.22 6.34
C PRO A 125 -17.62 -12.62 5.83
N GLU A 126 -17.72 -13.84 5.28
CA GLU A 126 -19.02 -14.39 4.90
C GLU A 126 -19.64 -15.08 6.12
N ASP A 127 -20.81 -14.62 6.49
CA ASP A 127 -21.56 -15.12 7.63
C ASP A 127 -22.80 -15.86 7.11
N LEU A 128 -23.03 -17.05 7.65
CA LEU A 128 -24.24 -17.83 7.45
C LEU A 128 -24.87 -18.10 8.81
N ASP A 129 -26.06 -17.54 9.04
CA ASP A 129 -26.81 -17.68 10.29
C ASP A 129 -26.01 -17.29 11.57
N GLY A 130 -25.25 -16.20 11.51
CA GLY A 130 -24.43 -15.71 12.61
C GLY A 130 -23.14 -16.50 12.85
N LYS A 131 -22.73 -17.34 11.91
CA LYS A 131 -21.50 -18.12 12.00
C LYS A 131 -20.60 -17.84 10.80
N PHE A 132 -19.35 -17.51 11.09
CA PHE A 132 -18.33 -17.34 10.05
C PHE A 132 -18.08 -18.65 9.29
N THR A 133 -18.19 -18.61 7.97
CA THR A 133 -18.06 -19.80 7.11
C THR A 133 -16.61 -20.21 6.83
N GLY A 134 -15.60 -19.45 7.32
CA GLY A 134 -14.19 -19.68 7.03
C GLY A 134 -13.72 -19.03 5.73
N VAL A 135 -14.60 -18.36 5.01
CA VAL A 135 -14.26 -17.63 3.78
C VAL A 135 -14.72 -16.17 3.88
N SER A 136 -14.08 -15.31 3.09
CA SER A 136 -14.45 -13.90 2.97
C SER A 136 -15.05 -13.63 1.59
N ARG A 137 -15.83 -12.58 1.49
CA ARG A 137 -16.43 -12.13 0.23
C ARG A 137 -15.94 -10.74 -0.12
N PHE A 138 -15.58 -10.54 -1.38
CA PHE A 138 -15.30 -9.22 -1.91
C PHE A 138 -16.59 -8.47 -2.21
N TRP A 139 -16.64 -7.23 -1.76
CA TRP A 139 -17.74 -6.34 -2.02
C TRP A 139 -17.25 -5.04 -2.64
N GLY A 140 -17.85 -4.66 -3.78
CA GLY A 140 -17.58 -3.39 -4.46
C GLY A 140 -18.46 -2.29 -3.90
N ILE A 141 -17.89 -1.37 -3.15
CA ILE A 141 -18.58 -0.24 -2.51
C ILE A 141 -18.12 1.05 -3.16
N ASP A 142 -19.07 1.95 -3.47
CA ASP A 142 -18.77 3.32 -3.84
C ASP A 142 -18.30 4.07 -2.60
N ALA A 143 -17.04 4.49 -2.58
CA ALA A 143 -16.41 5.04 -1.39
C ALA A 143 -15.39 6.14 -1.74
N ASN A 144 -15.19 7.05 -0.80
CA ASN A 144 -14.19 8.10 -0.86
C ASN A 144 -13.16 7.90 0.24
N ALA A 145 -11.89 8.22 -0.05
CA ALA A 145 -10.82 8.13 0.91
C ALA A 145 -10.11 9.46 1.12
N LEU A 146 -9.98 9.88 2.37
CA LEU A 146 -9.01 10.89 2.78
C LEU A 146 -7.70 10.17 3.13
N LYS A 147 -6.57 10.67 2.61
CA LYS A 147 -5.24 10.10 2.78
C LYS A 147 -4.30 11.15 3.35
N ALA A 148 -3.43 10.75 4.26
CA ALA A 148 -2.29 11.56 4.68
C ALA A 148 -1.10 10.63 4.91
N GLU A 149 0.09 11.07 4.55
CA GLU A 149 1.30 10.26 4.69
C GLU A 149 2.47 11.14 5.10
N LEU A 150 3.24 10.66 6.07
CA LEU A 150 4.51 11.21 6.49
C LEU A 150 5.58 10.14 6.25
N ASP A 151 6.64 10.51 5.54
CA ASP A 151 7.82 9.69 5.38
C ASP A 151 9.07 10.44 5.83
N VAL A 152 9.98 9.72 6.48
CA VAL A 152 11.27 10.23 6.93
C VAL A 152 12.31 9.20 6.56
N SER A 153 13.41 9.63 5.96
CA SER A 153 14.54 8.77 5.68
C SER A 153 15.86 9.43 6.06
N TYR A 154 16.78 8.62 6.53
CA TYR A 154 18.13 9.05 6.88
C TYR A 154 19.14 8.02 6.42
N ARG A 155 20.20 8.49 5.75
CA ARG A 155 21.32 7.67 5.30
C ARG A 155 22.64 8.29 5.72
N TYR A 156 23.44 7.55 6.44
CA TYR A 156 24.80 7.92 6.79
C TYR A 156 25.82 7.04 6.09
N GLY A 157 26.31 7.53 4.96
CA GLY A 157 27.21 6.79 4.09
C GLY A 157 26.64 5.41 3.71
N THR A 158 27.46 4.37 3.86
CA THR A 158 27.04 2.97 3.69
C THR A 158 26.75 2.25 5.01
N LYS A 159 26.91 2.96 6.14
CA LYS A 159 26.87 2.34 7.48
C LYS A 159 25.48 2.26 8.09
N LEU A 160 24.66 3.28 7.84
CA LEU A 160 23.34 3.38 8.46
C LEU A 160 22.31 3.87 7.45
N GLU A 161 21.22 3.13 7.32
CA GLU A 161 20.01 3.55 6.65
C GLU A 161 18.86 3.40 7.64
N ALA A 162 18.09 4.46 7.81
CA ALA A 162 16.88 4.44 8.63
C ALA A 162 15.74 5.07 7.85
N SER A 163 14.56 4.47 7.92
CA SER A 163 13.35 5.03 7.32
C SER A 163 12.16 4.81 8.23
N ALA A 164 11.27 5.77 8.26
CA ALA A 164 9.99 5.70 8.96
C ALA A 164 8.90 6.21 8.03
N LYS A 165 7.75 5.55 8.05
CA LYS A 165 6.59 5.92 7.26
C LYS A 165 5.34 5.72 8.11
N VAL A 166 4.44 6.72 8.07
CA VAL A 166 3.12 6.64 8.71
C VAL A 166 2.07 7.13 7.74
N GLY A 167 1.07 6.32 7.49
CA GLY A 167 -0.07 6.62 6.66
C GLY A 167 -1.36 6.65 7.47
N TYR A 168 -2.23 7.57 7.12
CA TYR A 168 -3.61 7.65 7.61
C TYR A 168 -4.56 7.56 6.44
N HIS A 169 -5.55 6.67 6.54
CA HIS A 169 -6.57 6.45 5.53
C HIS A 169 -7.95 6.46 6.18
N ARG A 170 -8.82 7.33 5.73
CA ARG A 170 -10.22 7.35 6.18
C ARG A 170 -11.14 7.15 5.00
N TRP A 171 -11.73 5.98 4.93
CA TRP A 171 -12.72 5.62 3.94
C TRP A 171 -14.13 5.94 4.43
N LYS A 172 -14.95 6.51 3.55
CA LYS A 172 -16.38 6.71 3.77
C LYS A 172 -17.14 6.23 2.56
N THR A 173 -18.38 5.76 2.77
CA THR A 173 -19.32 5.50 1.68
C THR A 173 -19.56 6.78 0.89
N ALA A 174 -19.84 6.66 -0.40
CA ALA A 174 -19.97 7.83 -1.30
C ALA A 174 -21.14 8.74 -0.93
N ASP A 175 -22.17 8.22 -0.25
CA ASP A 175 -23.28 8.99 0.34
C ASP A 175 -22.87 9.78 1.60
N GLY A 176 -21.61 9.61 2.05
CA GLY A 176 -21.05 10.28 3.22
C GLY A 176 -21.51 9.72 4.56
N GLY A 177 -22.30 8.63 4.56
CA GLY A 177 -22.94 8.09 5.76
C GLY A 177 -21.96 7.39 6.69
N GLU A 178 -21.33 6.35 6.25
CA GLU A 178 -20.55 5.46 7.11
C GLU A 178 -19.05 5.54 6.88
N THR A 179 -18.27 5.47 7.96
CA THR A 179 -16.83 5.19 7.87
C THR A 179 -16.63 3.69 7.70
N ILE A 180 -15.80 3.30 6.73
CA ILE A 180 -15.55 1.90 6.37
C ILE A 180 -14.08 1.62 6.56
N SER A 181 -13.74 0.62 7.39
CA SER A 181 -12.35 0.18 7.63
C SER A 181 -12.19 -1.32 7.42
N TYR A 182 -13.08 -1.94 6.65
CA TYR A 182 -13.12 -3.40 6.49
C TYR A 182 -11.84 -3.95 5.88
N ASN A 183 -11.02 -4.60 6.73
CA ASN A 183 -9.66 -5.07 6.43
C ASN A 183 -8.70 -4.01 5.87
N ARG A 184 -9.04 -2.73 5.99
CA ARG A 184 -8.16 -1.62 5.64
C ARG A 184 -7.85 -0.85 6.92
N PRO A 185 -6.59 -0.81 7.36
CA PRO A 185 -6.24 -0.06 8.55
C PRO A 185 -6.49 1.43 8.33
N GLN A 186 -6.95 2.12 9.38
CA GLN A 186 -7.01 3.58 9.35
C GLN A 186 -5.61 4.19 9.50
N TRP A 187 -4.76 3.54 10.28
CA TRP A 187 -3.37 3.91 10.47
C TRP A 187 -2.49 2.73 10.12
N GLU A 188 -1.47 2.98 9.33
CA GLU A 188 -0.45 2.00 9.02
C GLU A 188 0.91 2.68 8.95
N GLY A 189 1.95 1.95 9.26
CA GLY A 189 3.29 2.49 9.15
C GLY A 189 4.34 1.54 9.67
N GLY A 190 5.57 2.04 9.61
CA GLY A 190 6.69 1.27 10.09
C GLY A 190 7.97 2.08 10.16
N VAL A 191 8.93 1.47 10.82
CA VAL A 191 10.30 1.96 10.93
C VAL A 191 11.21 0.83 10.50
N ASN A 192 12.16 1.11 9.61
CA ASN A 192 13.18 0.17 9.20
C ASN A 192 14.56 0.78 9.43
N ILE A 193 15.46 0.01 10.02
CA ILE A 193 16.84 0.39 10.29
C ILE A 193 17.74 -0.69 9.74
N ARG A 194 18.70 -0.30 8.91
CA ARG A 194 19.77 -1.15 8.42
C ARG A 194 21.10 -0.58 8.86
N TYR A 195 21.88 -1.40 9.58
CA TYR A 195 23.15 -1.00 10.14
C TYR A 195 24.26 -1.95 9.72
N MET A 196 25.32 -1.40 9.14
CA MET A 196 26.52 -2.12 8.70
C MET A 196 27.75 -1.62 9.48
N PRO A 197 28.00 -2.15 10.69
CA PRO A 197 29.15 -1.73 11.51
C PRO A 197 30.48 -1.99 10.80
N VAL A 198 30.56 -3.13 10.12
CA VAL A 198 31.71 -3.54 9.30
C VAL A 198 31.19 -4.17 8.01
N ARG A 199 31.95 -4.07 6.91
CA ARG A 199 31.51 -4.50 5.57
C ARG A 199 30.85 -5.89 5.49
N PRO A 200 31.35 -6.96 6.16
CA PRO A 200 30.74 -8.28 6.01
C PRO A 200 29.46 -8.45 6.84
N PHE A 201 29.17 -7.56 7.81
CA PHE A 201 28.06 -7.75 8.74
C PHE A 201 26.97 -6.70 8.57
N THR A 202 25.75 -7.16 8.40
CA THR A 202 24.56 -6.31 8.28
C THR A 202 23.52 -6.73 9.31
N LEU A 203 23.01 -5.76 10.04
CA LEU A 203 21.85 -5.87 10.93
C LEU A 203 20.70 -5.10 10.34
N GLU A 204 19.52 -5.70 10.32
CA GLU A 204 18.28 -5.05 9.92
C GLU A 204 17.26 -5.25 11.05
N ALA A 205 16.58 -4.17 11.40
CA ALA A 205 15.48 -4.19 12.36
C ALA A 205 14.32 -3.42 11.77
N GLY A 206 13.12 -3.97 11.88
CA GLY A 206 11.93 -3.31 11.44
C GLY A 206 10.80 -3.46 12.45
N TYR A 207 9.98 -2.45 12.49
CA TYR A 207 8.72 -2.41 13.21
C TYR A 207 7.62 -1.98 12.27
N GLU A 208 6.53 -2.72 12.23
CA GLU A 208 5.35 -2.43 11.44
C GLU A 208 4.12 -2.40 12.33
N PHE A 209 3.21 -1.48 12.04
CA PHE A 209 1.92 -1.43 12.73
C PHE A 209 0.78 -1.18 11.74
N ALA A 210 -0.40 -1.70 12.09
CA ALA A 210 -1.65 -1.39 11.43
C ALA A 210 -2.76 -1.33 12.47
N ALA A 211 -3.44 -0.19 12.56
CA ALA A 211 -4.43 0.09 13.59
C ALA A 211 -5.75 0.63 13.02
N GLY A 212 -6.82 0.57 13.82
CA GLY A 212 -8.14 0.97 13.39
C GLY A 212 -8.71 0.04 12.32
N ARG A 213 -8.53 -1.25 12.47
CA ARG A 213 -9.00 -2.31 11.57
C ARG A 213 -10.37 -2.82 12.01
N GLU A 214 -11.25 -2.98 11.04
CA GLU A 214 -12.59 -3.55 11.25
C GLU A 214 -12.81 -4.71 10.28
N TYR A 215 -13.58 -5.72 10.66
CA TYR A 215 -13.98 -6.79 9.75
C TYR A 215 -15.39 -6.58 9.20
N SER A 216 -16.21 -5.81 9.90
CA SER A 216 -17.56 -5.39 9.49
C SER A 216 -17.98 -4.18 10.32
N ASN A 217 -19.16 -3.65 10.09
CA ASN A 217 -19.79 -2.64 10.96
C ASN A 217 -20.09 -3.14 12.39
N LEU A 218 -19.97 -4.44 12.64
CA LEU A 218 -20.30 -5.08 13.93
C LEU A 218 -19.05 -5.35 14.79
N GLY A 219 -17.82 -5.22 14.24
CA GLY A 219 -16.67 -5.58 15.04
C GLY A 219 -15.31 -5.12 14.49
N LYS A 220 -14.36 -5.08 15.41
CA LYS A 220 -12.99 -4.64 15.17
C LYS A 220 -12.04 -5.83 15.18
N LEU A 221 -10.98 -5.72 14.37
CA LEU A 221 -9.80 -6.58 14.45
C LEU A 221 -8.81 -5.96 15.42
N SER A 222 -8.02 -6.80 16.07
CA SER A 222 -6.89 -6.33 16.88
C SER A 222 -5.86 -5.62 16.02
N ASP A 223 -5.22 -4.60 16.59
CA ASP A 223 -4.13 -3.90 15.94
C ASP A 223 -2.92 -4.82 15.74
N ILE A 224 -2.24 -4.61 14.63
CA ILE A 224 -1.02 -5.33 14.27
C ILE A 224 0.18 -4.55 14.79
N HIS A 225 1.09 -5.23 15.47
CA HIS A 225 2.38 -4.71 15.89
C HIS A 225 3.43 -5.81 15.65
N LEU A 226 4.24 -5.65 14.63
CA LEU A 226 5.26 -6.61 14.21
C LEU A 226 6.64 -6.04 14.40
N VAL A 227 7.52 -6.83 14.99
CA VAL A 227 8.95 -6.55 15.00
C VAL A 227 9.64 -7.69 14.27
N HIS A 228 10.47 -7.35 13.32
CA HIS A 228 11.34 -8.29 12.64
C HIS A 228 12.80 -7.88 12.78
N LEU A 229 13.67 -8.90 12.89
CA LEU A 229 15.10 -8.71 12.99
C LEU A 229 15.79 -9.63 11.99
N LYS A 230 16.82 -9.13 11.32
CA LYS A 230 17.67 -9.92 10.43
C LYS A 230 19.12 -9.59 10.67
N ALA A 231 19.94 -10.62 10.77
CA ALA A 231 21.39 -10.51 10.79
C ALA A 231 21.97 -11.28 9.62
N SER A 232 22.88 -10.70 8.88
CA SER A 232 23.56 -11.35 7.77
C SER A 232 25.06 -11.12 7.82
N TYR A 233 25.82 -12.14 7.39
CA TYR A 233 27.27 -12.09 7.31
C TYR A 233 27.73 -12.58 5.94
N ALA A 234 28.45 -11.73 5.21
CA ALA A 234 29.03 -12.04 3.92
C ALA A 234 30.45 -12.59 4.10
N PHE A 235 30.64 -13.88 3.95
CA PHE A 235 31.95 -14.53 4.03
C PHE A 235 32.82 -14.19 2.83
N THR A 236 32.18 -14.09 1.66
CA THR A 236 32.80 -13.69 0.39
C THR A 236 31.85 -12.78 -0.38
N SER A 237 32.29 -12.29 -1.53
CA SER A 237 31.43 -11.49 -2.43
C SER A 237 30.24 -12.27 -3.01
N TRP A 238 30.35 -13.59 -3.05
CA TRP A 238 29.35 -14.48 -3.65
C TRP A 238 28.61 -15.37 -2.63
N PHE A 239 29.03 -15.38 -1.35
CA PHE A 239 28.45 -16.26 -0.31
C PHE A 239 28.17 -15.50 0.98
N SER A 240 26.91 -15.52 1.43
CA SER A 240 26.50 -14.99 2.72
C SER A 240 25.51 -15.91 3.43
N LEU A 241 25.52 -15.86 4.75
CA LEU A 241 24.53 -16.48 5.62
C LEU A 241 23.66 -15.39 6.26
N TYR A 242 22.41 -15.73 6.51
CA TYR A 242 21.53 -14.85 7.28
C TYR A 242 20.63 -15.64 8.24
N GLY A 243 20.26 -14.97 9.32
CA GLY A 243 19.19 -15.37 10.22
C GLY A 243 18.15 -14.28 10.26
N LEU A 244 16.89 -14.66 10.23
CA LEU A 244 15.73 -13.77 10.26
C LEU A 244 14.77 -14.25 11.34
N THR A 245 14.17 -13.33 12.08
CA THR A 245 13.06 -13.64 12.98
C THR A 245 11.94 -12.62 12.75
N ASP A 246 10.73 -13.15 12.58
CA ASP A 246 9.51 -12.38 12.44
C ASP A 246 8.65 -12.50 13.70
N ASN A 247 7.81 -11.47 13.92
CA ASN A 247 6.91 -11.39 15.06
C ASN A 247 7.64 -11.65 16.39
N VAL A 248 8.77 -10.97 16.60
CA VAL A 248 9.59 -11.09 17.82
C VAL A 248 8.79 -10.87 19.10
N LEU A 249 7.78 -9.99 19.05
CA LEU A 249 6.88 -9.71 20.16
C LEU A 249 5.88 -10.84 20.43
N ASN A 250 5.86 -11.87 19.59
CA ASN A 250 4.91 -12.99 19.65
C ASN A 250 3.45 -12.53 19.82
N ARG A 251 3.09 -11.45 19.13
CA ARG A 251 1.73 -10.90 19.19
C ARG A 251 0.76 -11.80 18.44
N LYS A 252 -0.39 -12.05 19.08
CA LYS A 252 -1.51 -12.75 18.46
C LYS A 252 -2.46 -11.71 17.87
N TYR A 253 -2.74 -11.84 16.59
CA TYR A 253 -3.70 -11.00 15.87
C TYR A 253 -4.27 -11.81 14.70
N ASP A 254 -5.41 -11.39 14.20
CA ASP A 254 -5.96 -11.97 12.98
C ASP A 254 -5.53 -11.13 11.77
N ILE A 255 -4.99 -11.79 10.75
CA ILE A 255 -4.71 -11.15 9.44
C ILE A 255 -6.03 -10.73 8.81
N LEU A 256 -6.98 -11.65 8.77
CA LEU A 256 -8.39 -11.46 8.44
C LEU A 256 -9.23 -12.04 9.57
N TYR A 257 -10.48 -11.68 9.67
CA TYR A 257 -11.38 -12.23 10.69
C TYR A 257 -11.37 -13.76 10.68
N GLY A 258 -11.07 -14.35 11.84
CA GLY A 258 -10.96 -15.80 12.01
C GLY A 258 -9.71 -16.45 11.39
N MET A 259 -8.75 -15.66 10.93
CA MET A 259 -7.49 -16.15 10.36
C MET A 259 -6.30 -15.65 11.17
N PRO A 260 -5.91 -16.37 12.22
CA PRO A 260 -4.83 -15.96 13.12
C PRO A 260 -3.49 -15.94 12.39
N ALA A 261 -2.70 -14.92 12.69
CA ALA A 261 -1.33 -14.82 12.22
C ALA A 261 -0.43 -15.84 12.91
N GLN A 262 0.67 -16.18 12.24
CA GLN A 262 1.71 -17.00 12.81
C GLN A 262 2.39 -16.25 13.98
N GLY A 263 2.70 -16.96 15.06
CA GLY A 263 3.50 -16.46 16.16
C GLY A 263 4.95 -16.18 15.75
N ILE A 264 5.83 -16.06 16.74
CA ILE A 264 7.26 -15.88 16.48
C ILE A 264 7.80 -16.96 15.53
N ASN A 265 8.55 -16.53 14.55
CA ASN A 265 9.11 -17.41 13.52
C ASN A 265 10.60 -17.12 13.33
N PHE A 266 11.40 -18.17 13.14
CA PHE A 266 12.82 -18.09 12.88
C PHE A 266 13.14 -18.77 11.55
N MET A 267 13.92 -18.10 10.71
CA MET A 267 14.45 -18.63 9.46
C MET A 267 15.95 -18.43 9.36
N PHE A 268 16.62 -19.39 8.79
CA PHE A 268 18.03 -19.31 8.42
C PHE A 268 18.16 -19.60 6.93
N GLY A 269 19.04 -18.91 6.28
CA GLY A 269 19.24 -19.09 4.84
C GLY A 269 20.62 -18.71 4.36
N VAL A 270 20.85 -19.09 3.12
CA VAL A 270 22.08 -18.84 2.36
C VAL A 270 21.73 -17.97 1.17
N ASP A 271 22.54 -16.97 0.91
CA ASP A 271 22.45 -16.13 -0.27
C ASP A 271 23.70 -16.36 -1.14
N LEU A 272 23.48 -16.81 -2.37
CA LEU A 272 24.52 -17.09 -3.36
C LEU A 272 24.37 -16.13 -4.53
N LYS A 273 25.42 -15.37 -4.86
CA LYS A 273 25.49 -14.45 -6.00
C LYS A 273 26.40 -15.02 -7.07
N PHE A 274 25.87 -15.25 -8.24
CA PHE A 274 26.57 -15.75 -9.41
C PHE A 274 26.83 -14.64 -10.42
#